data_a59682391e908bd406e5050b1920ec9b
#
_entry.id   a59682391e908bd406e5050b1920ec9b
#
_cell.length_a   1.000
_cell.length_b   1.000
_cell.length_c   1.000
_cell.angle_alpha   90.00
_cell.angle_beta   90.00
_cell.angle_gamma   90.00
#
_symmetry.space_group_name_H-M   'P 1'
#
loop_
_entity.id
_entity.type
_entity.pdbx_description
1 polymer ?
#
loop_
_entity_poly.entity_id
_entity_poly.type
_entity_poly.pdbx_seq_one_letter_code
_entity_poly.pdbx_strand_id
1 'polypeptide(L)'
;MHLLKIKTKIKKFNKVISIEGDKSLSIRWALIASQSEYKSKSENLLLSEDVINTLKCLKKLGVKLKISKNFCEIDGVGLNGFKYKKNLILNAGNSGTLGRLIMGLLTHAKCEIKLKGDKSLSKRDFTRVIKPLKKFGANFKSNYGKLPIAIKGTKNASPIFYNETRGSAPVSYTHLRA
;
A
#
# COMPACT_ATOMS: atom_id res chain seq x y z
N MET A 1 -20.46 16.43 -20.39
CA MET A 1 -20.52 14.97 -20.64
C MET A 1 -19.96 14.73 -22.02
N HIS A 2 -18.80 14.06 -22.17
CA HIS A 2 -18.23 13.77 -23.47
C HIS A 2 -18.79 12.45 -23.98
N LEU A 3 -19.48 12.48 -25.13
CA LEU A 3 -20.04 11.29 -25.77
C LEU A 3 -19.00 10.69 -26.71
N LEU A 4 -18.55 9.48 -26.44
CA LEU A 4 -17.70 8.69 -27.34
C LEU A 4 -18.61 7.82 -28.23
N LYS A 5 -18.57 8.04 -29.55
CA LYS A 5 -19.34 7.26 -30.54
C LYS A 5 -18.41 6.40 -31.39
N ILE A 6 -18.45 5.08 -31.23
CA ILE A 6 -17.70 4.13 -32.06
C ILE A 6 -18.56 3.72 -33.22
N LYS A 7 -18.13 4.08 -34.46
CA LYS A 7 -18.90 3.84 -35.70
C LYS A 7 -18.42 2.65 -36.53
N THR A 8 -17.24 2.12 -36.25
CA THR A 8 -16.61 1.07 -37.08
C THR A 8 -16.22 -0.14 -36.26
N LYS A 9 -16.33 -1.33 -36.87
CA LYS A 9 -15.81 -2.59 -36.29
C LYS A 9 -14.40 -2.84 -36.82
N ILE A 10 -13.50 -3.26 -35.94
CA ILE A 10 -12.17 -3.73 -36.31
C ILE A 10 -12.33 -5.13 -36.95
N LYS A 11 -11.98 -5.27 -38.24
CA LYS A 11 -12.07 -6.54 -38.96
C LYS A 11 -10.83 -7.41 -38.78
N LYS A 12 -9.65 -6.81 -38.66
CA LYS A 12 -8.37 -7.50 -38.38
C LYS A 12 -7.55 -6.63 -37.45
N PHE A 13 -6.98 -7.24 -36.44
CA PHE A 13 -6.08 -6.59 -35.50
C PHE A 13 -4.77 -7.37 -35.45
N ASN A 14 -3.70 -6.78 -35.96
CA ASN A 14 -2.34 -7.30 -35.87
C ASN A 14 -1.39 -6.16 -35.57
N LYS A 15 -1.42 -5.74 -34.29
CA LYS A 15 -0.55 -4.67 -33.77
C LYS A 15 -0.01 -5.06 -32.41
N VAL A 16 1.26 -4.77 -32.19
CA VAL A 16 1.87 -4.80 -30.87
C VAL A 16 1.57 -3.46 -30.22
N ILE A 17 0.92 -3.49 -29.06
CA ILE A 17 0.66 -2.31 -28.25
C ILE A 17 1.48 -2.40 -26.97
N SER A 18 2.14 -1.32 -26.61
CA SER A 18 2.77 -1.18 -25.30
C SER A 18 1.76 -0.51 -24.37
N ILE A 19 1.55 -1.10 -23.21
CA ILE A 19 0.68 -0.56 -22.15
C ILE A 19 1.52 -0.18 -20.94
N GLU A 20 1.07 0.82 -20.22
CA GLU A 20 1.68 1.20 -18.95
C GLU A 20 1.42 0.13 -17.87
N GLY A 21 2.27 0.11 -16.86
CA GLY A 21 2.13 -0.80 -15.73
C GLY A 21 0.84 -0.57 -14.94
N ASP A 22 0.37 -1.59 -14.23
CA ASP A 22 -0.80 -1.50 -13.36
C ASP A 22 -0.47 -0.77 -12.05
N LYS A 23 -1.34 0.14 -11.64
CA LYS A 23 -1.17 0.94 -10.42
C LYS A 23 -1.12 0.08 -9.16
N SER A 24 -2.05 -0.86 -9.05
CA SER A 24 -2.19 -1.68 -7.84
C SER A 24 -1.05 -2.68 -7.71
N LEU A 25 -0.61 -3.26 -8.82
CA LEU A 25 0.57 -4.12 -8.85
C LEU A 25 1.83 -3.33 -8.52
N SER A 26 1.98 -2.11 -9.05
CA SER A 26 3.12 -1.24 -8.75
C SER A 26 3.23 -0.91 -7.26
N ILE A 27 2.10 -0.59 -6.60
CA ILE A 27 2.07 -0.34 -5.15
C ILE A 27 2.45 -1.60 -4.37
N ARG A 28 1.86 -2.76 -4.70
CA ARG A 28 2.13 -4.02 -4.01
C ARG A 28 3.58 -4.45 -4.17
N TRP A 29 4.09 -4.38 -5.42
CA TRP A 29 5.49 -4.67 -5.68
C TRP A 29 6.41 -3.83 -4.79
N ALA A 30 6.21 -2.51 -4.75
CA ALA A 30 7.05 -1.62 -3.95
C ALA A 30 7.02 -1.98 -2.45
N LEU A 31 5.82 -2.27 -1.91
CA LEU A 31 5.66 -2.66 -0.51
C LEU A 31 6.33 -4.00 -0.21
N ILE A 32 6.17 -5.02 -1.08
CA ILE A 32 6.79 -6.35 -0.90
C ILE A 32 8.30 -6.26 -1.08
N ALA A 33 8.78 -5.57 -2.12
CA ALA A 33 10.20 -5.36 -2.37
C ALA A 33 10.90 -4.69 -1.18
N SER A 34 10.21 -3.80 -0.45
CA SER A 34 10.76 -3.18 0.76
C SER A 34 11.01 -4.18 1.90
N GLN A 35 10.34 -5.33 1.91
CA GLN A 35 10.50 -6.39 2.91
C GLN A 35 11.51 -7.48 2.51
N SER A 36 12.04 -7.42 1.30
CA SER A 36 13.13 -8.30 0.87
C SER A 36 14.41 -7.97 1.63
N GLU A 37 15.31 -8.93 1.76
CA GLU A 37 16.67 -8.73 2.25
C GLU A 37 17.63 -8.28 1.13
N TYR A 38 17.16 -8.36 -0.12
CA TYR A 38 17.93 -8.08 -1.31
C TYR A 38 17.35 -6.92 -2.11
N LYS A 39 18.15 -6.44 -3.06
CA LYS A 39 17.73 -5.45 -4.04
C LYS A 39 16.71 -6.07 -4.99
N SER A 40 15.61 -5.37 -5.19
CA SER A 40 14.57 -5.71 -6.17
C SER A 40 14.50 -4.64 -7.26
N LYS A 41 14.34 -5.07 -8.51
CA LYS A 41 14.17 -4.18 -9.66
C LYS A 41 12.84 -4.44 -10.34
N SER A 42 12.12 -3.40 -10.71
CA SER A 42 10.92 -3.48 -11.54
C SER A 42 11.10 -2.60 -12.77
N GLU A 43 10.73 -3.14 -13.91
CA GLU A 43 10.59 -2.40 -15.17
C GLU A 43 9.12 -2.07 -15.39
N ASN A 44 8.85 -1.02 -16.16
CA ASN A 44 7.50 -0.56 -16.48
C ASN A 44 6.61 -0.29 -15.26
N LEU A 45 7.19 0.25 -14.17
CA LEU A 45 6.42 0.65 -13.00
C LEU A 45 5.56 1.89 -13.34
N LEU A 46 4.25 1.83 -13.08
CA LEU A 46 3.39 2.99 -13.27
C LEU A 46 3.73 4.08 -12.24
N LEU A 47 4.26 5.22 -12.68
CA LEU A 47 4.61 6.35 -11.82
C LEU A 47 3.42 7.28 -11.58
N SER A 48 2.25 6.73 -11.27
CA SER A 48 1.09 7.52 -10.84
C SER A 48 1.31 8.15 -9.47
N GLU A 49 0.50 9.14 -9.12
CA GLU A 49 0.58 9.83 -7.81
C GLU A 49 0.51 8.85 -6.63
N ASP A 50 -0.36 7.84 -6.72
CA ASP A 50 -0.52 6.80 -5.69
C ASP A 50 0.79 6.00 -5.49
N VAL A 51 1.47 5.63 -6.58
CA VAL A 51 2.74 4.90 -6.54
C VAL A 51 3.86 5.80 -6.01
N ILE A 52 3.91 7.05 -6.46
CA ILE A 52 4.88 8.03 -5.97
C ILE A 52 4.72 8.24 -4.45
N ASN A 53 3.48 8.35 -3.96
CA ASN A 53 3.20 8.47 -2.53
C ASN A 53 3.66 7.22 -1.77
N THR A 54 3.51 6.02 -2.37
CA THR A 54 4.04 4.77 -1.79
C THR A 54 5.55 4.81 -1.64
N LEU A 55 6.26 5.17 -2.70
CA LEU A 55 7.72 5.28 -2.69
C LEU A 55 8.21 6.35 -1.70
N LYS A 56 7.50 7.48 -1.58
CA LYS A 56 7.78 8.52 -0.56
C LYS A 56 7.59 7.99 0.86
N CYS A 57 6.55 7.20 1.12
CA CYS A 57 6.34 6.57 2.41
C CYS A 57 7.46 5.58 2.75
N LEU A 58 7.87 4.75 1.80
CA LEU A 58 8.97 3.81 1.98
C LEU A 58 10.31 4.52 2.25
N LYS A 59 10.62 5.62 1.54
CA LYS A 59 11.79 6.45 1.85
C LYS A 59 11.78 6.95 3.30
N LYS A 60 10.64 7.43 3.78
CA LYS A 60 10.48 7.88 5.18
C LYS A 60 10.65 6.76 6.20
N LEU A 61 10.39 5.52 5.81
CA LEU A 61 10.62 4.31 6.60
C LEU A 61 12.06 3.80 6.52
N GLY A 62 12.95 4.54 5.85
CA GLY A 62 14.37 4.22 5.76
C GLY A 62 14.76 3.31 4.59
N VAL A 63 13.82 3.02 3.70
CA VAL A 63 14.09 2.22 2.50
C VAL A 63 14.83 3.06 1.46
N LYS A 64 15.99 2.58 1.00
CA LYS A 64 16.71 3.19 -0.12
C LYS A 64 16.06 2.74 -1.43
N LEU A 65 15.83 3.70 -2.32
CA LEU A 65 15.27 3.41 -3.63
C LEU A 65 15.77 4.38 -4.69
N LYS A 66 15.90 3.88 -5.91
CA LYS A 66 16.31 4.64 -7.10
C LYS A 66 15.19 4.53 -8.15
N ILE A 67 14.74 5.66 -8.64
CA ILE A 67 13.70 5.75 -9.68
C ILE A 67 14.36 6.30 -10.93
N SER A 68 14.12 5.64 -12.05
CA SER A 68 14.46 6.10 -13.39
C SER A 68 13.23 6.06 -14.27
N LYS A 69 13.32 6.63 -15.48
CA LYS A 69 12.21 6.60 -16.45
C LYS A 69 11.71 5.19 -16.75
N ASN A 70 12.60 4.20 -16.80
CA ASN A 70 12.30 2.85 -17.25
C ASN A 70 12.31 1.79 -16.13
N PHE A 71 12.80 2.13 -14.93
CA PHE A 71 12.88 1.17 -13.83
C PHE A 71 12.83 1.84 -12.45
N CYS A 72 12.48 1.04 -11.48
CA CYS A 72 12.60 1.37 -10.06
C CYS A 72 13.38 0.26 -9.35
N GLU A 73 14.40 0.65 -8.58
CA GLU A 73 15.15 -0.25 -7.70
C GLU A 73 14.83 0.06 -6.25
N ILE A 74 14.64 -0.97 -5.44
CA ILE A 74 14.41 -0.87 -4.01
C ILE A 74 15.42 -1.78 -3.30
N ASP A 75 16.24 -1.19 -2.43
CA ASP A 75 17.04 -1.97 -1.49
C ASP A 75 16.13 -2.34 -0.33
N GLY A 76 15.69 -3.59 -0.29
CA GLY A 76 14.85 -4.09 0.77
C GLY A 76 15.57 -4.03 2.13
N VAL A 77 14.80 -3.95 3.19
CA VAL A 77 15.34 -3.82 4.56
C VAL A 77 15.04 -5.05 5.43
N GLY A 78 14.47 -6.09 4.81
CA GLY A 78 14.03 -7.29 5.51
C GLY A 78 12.78 -7.08 6.37
N LEU A 79 12.27 -8.16 6.93
CA LEU A 79 11.16 -8.12 7.88
C LEU A 79 11.56 -7.31 9.12
N ASN A 80 10.71 -6.37 9.54
CA ASN A 80 10.95 -5.48 10.69
C ASN A 80 12.15 -4.54 10.54
N GLY A 81 12.74 -4.42 9.34
CA GLY A 81 13.94 -3.63 9.09
C GLY A 81 13.73 -2.12 8.94
N PHE A 82 12.50 -1.64 9.00
CA PHE A 82 12.21 -0.21 8.89
C PHE A 82 12.93 0.63 9.94
N LYS A 83 13.61 1.70 9.49
CA LYS A 83 14.33 2.66 10.33
C LYS A 83 13.73 4.05 10.16
N TYR A 84 13.17 4.62 11.22
CA TYR A 84 12.50 5.91 11.19
C TYR A 84 12.57 6.63 12.53
N LYS A 85 12.36 7.95 12.50
CA LYS A 85 12.33 8.80 13.71
C LYS A 85 10.98 8.65 14.43
N LYS A 86 10.97 8.90 15.73
CA LYS A 86 9.73 9.00 16.52
C LYS A 86 8.78 10.04 15.90
N ASN A 87 7.48 9.84 16.07
CA ASN A 87 6.42 10.72 15.56
C ASN A 87 6.40 10.85 14.02
N LEU A 88 6.79 9.79 13.32
CA LEU A 88 6.74 9.78 11.85
C LEU A 88 5.32 9.96 11.34
N ILE A 89 5.17 10.83 10.34
CA ILE A 89 3.92 11.01 9.61
C ILE A 89 4.08 10.50 8.19
N LEU A 90 3.29 9.49 7.83
CA LEU A 90 3.15 8.97 6.48
C LEU A 90 1.91 9.57 5.81
N ASN A 91 2.03 9.93 4.55
CA ASN A 91 0.92 10.49 3.77
C ASN A 91 0.60 9.58 2.59
N ALA A 92 -0.56 8.95 2.63
CA ALA A 92 -1.03 8.07 1.57
C ALA A 92 -1.66 8.82 0.39
N GLY A 93 -1.78 10.17 0.46
CA GLY A 93 -2.49 10.93 -0.55
C GLY A 93 -3.93 10.44 -0.69
N ASN A 94 -4.36 10.08 -1.90
CA ASN A 94 -5.66 9.47 -2.18
C ASN A 94 -5.60 7.94 -2.28
N SER A 95 -4.45 7.34 -2.06
CA SER A 95 -4.25 5.90 -2.28
C SER A 95 -4.87 5.03 -1.20
N GLY A 96 -6.06 4.50 -1.47
CA GLY A 96 -6.70 3.51 -0.58
C GLY A 96 -5.93 2.19 -0.50
N THR A 97 -5.26 1.79 -1.57
CA THR A 97 -4.40 0.59 -1.61
C THR A 97 -3.21 0.76 -0.68
N LEU A 98 -2.44 1.85 -0.83
CA LEU A 98 -1.33 2.16 0.07
C LEU A 98 -1.80 2.24 1.52
N GLY A 99 -2.85 3.05 1.79
CA GLY A 99 -3.35 3.27 3.14
C GLY A 99 -3.73 2.00 3.88
N ARG A 100 -4.26 0.99 3.17
CA ARG A 100 -4.62 -0.29 3.78
C ARG A 100 -3.43 -1.24 3.92
N LEU A 101 -2.66 -1.42 2.87
CA LEU A 101 -1.57 -2.41 2.86
C LEU A 101 -0.42 -2.02 3.79
N ILE A 102 -0.07 -0.73 3.86
CA ILE A 102 1.03 -0.27 4.71
C ILE A 102 0.75 -0.51 6.21
N MET A 103 -0.52 -0.53 6.64
CA MET A 103 -0.88 -0.84 8.03
C MET A 103 -0.43 -2.26 8.41
N GLY A 104 -0.52 -3.24 7.49
CA GLY A 104 -0.02 -4.58 7.71
C GLY A 104 1.48 -4.60 7.93
N LEU A 105 2.25 -3.88 7.13
CA LEU A 105 3.71 -3.78 7.29
C LEU A 105 4.13 -3.07 8.58
N LEU A 106 3.27 -2.21 9.13
CA LEU A 106 3.55 -1.46 10.36
C LEU A 106 3.11 -2.18 11.64
N THR A 107 2.62 -3.43 11.55
CA THR A 107 2.20 -4.21 12.74
C THR A 107 3.33 -4.50 13.71
N HIS A 108 4.58 -4.38 13.28
CA HIS A 108 5.78 -4.51 14.12
C HIS A 108 6.49 -3.17 14.35
N ALA A 109 5.84 -2.04 14.07
CA ALA A 109 6.43 -0.72 14.26
C ALA A 109 6.81 -0.46 15.72
N LYS A 110 8.10 -0.18 15.97
CA LYS A 110 8.65 0.04 17.32
C LYS A 110 8.10 1.31 18.00
N CYS A 111 7.86 2.36 17.19
CA CYS A 111 7.33 3.64 17.66
C CYS A 111 6.01 3.95 16.98
N GLU A 112 5.21 4.82 17.56
CA GLU A 112 3.95 5.25 16.96
C GLU A 112 4.21 5.99 15.63
N ILE A 113 3.46 5.62 14.61
CA ILE A 113 3.46 6.23 13.28
C ILE A 113 2.06 6.74 12.99
N LYS A 114 1.95 7.98 12.50
CA LYS A 114 0.68 8.58 12.10
C LYS A 114 0.50 8.46 10.58
N LEU A 115 -0.55 7.78 10.16
CA LEU A 115 -0.96 7.69 8.76
C LEU A 115 -2.03 8.73 8.47
N LYS A 116 -1.82 9.56 7.44
CA LYS A 116 -2.79 10.54 6.95
C LYS A 116 -3.05 10.35 5.46
N GLY A 117 -4.12 10.94 4.96
CA GLY A 117 -4.47 11.02 3.55
C GLY A 117 -5.08 12.37 3.19
N ASP A 118 -5.54 12.53 1.97
CA ASP A 118 -6.30 13.68 1.52
C ASP A 118 -7.73 13.69 2.10
N LYS A 119 -8.53 14.72 1.71
CA LYS A 119 -9.93 14.84 2.15
C LYS A 119 -10.78 13.63 1.74
N SER A 120 -10.55 13.07 0.55
CA SER A 120 -11.32 11.93 0.03
C SER A 120 -10.96 10.65 0.78
N LEU A 121 -9.67 10.34 0.91
CA LEU A 121 -9.21 9.15 1.60
C LEU A 121 -9.58 9.20 3.09
N SER A 122 -9.55 10.38 3.70
CA SER A 122 -9.86 10.56 5.13
C SER A 122 -11.32 10.28 5.48
N LYS A 123 -12.23 10.30 4.50
CA LYS A 123 -13.63 9.93 4.70
C LYS A 123 -13.87 8.41 4.65
N ARG A 124 -12.92 7.64 4.09
CA ARG A 124 -13.07 6.18 3.91
C ARG A 124 -12.90 5.46 5.24
N ASP A 125 -13.61 4.34 5.37
CA ASP A 125 -13.53 3.45 6.53
C ASP A 125 -12.36 2.46 6.38
N PHE A 126 -11.55 2.35 7.42
CA PHE A 126 -10.43 1.44 7.55
C PHE A 126 -10.66 0.36 8.62
N THR A 127 -11.83 0.31 9.24
CA THR A 127 -12.14 -0.65 10.33
C THR A 127 -11.93 -2.10 9.93
N ARG A 128 -12.20 -2.45 8.65
CA ARG A 128 -11.97 -3.80 8.12
C ARG A 128 -10.50 -4.24 8.18
N VAL A 129 -9.57 -3.31 8.09
CA VAL A 129 -8.14 -3.60 8.24
C VAL A 129 -7.72 -3.50 9.70
N ILE A 130 -8.20 -2.49 10.41
CA ILE A 130 -7.85 -2.23 11.81
C ILE A 130 -8.28 -3.39 12.72
N LYS A 131 -9.52 -3.91 12.54
CA LYS A 131 -10.07 -4.97 13.41
C LYS A 131 -9.18 -6.23 13.44
N PRO A 132 -8.84 -6.87 12.31
CA PRO A 132 -7.98 -8.05 12.34
C PRO A 132 -6.56 -7.72 12.84
N LEU A 133 -5.99 -6.58 12.46
CA LEU A 133 -4.65 -6.22 12.91
C LEU A 133 -4.59 -5.89 14.41
N LYS A 134 -5.68 -5.40 15.02
CA LYS A 134 -5.79 -5.30 16.48
C LYS A 134 -5.82 -6.66 17.15
N LYS A 135 -6.52 -7.65 16.59
CA LYS A 135 -6.49 -9.02 17.10
C LYS A 135 -5.10 -9.65 17.00
N PHE A 136 -4.33 -9.29 15.96
CA PHE A 136 -2.93 -9.67 15.82
C PHE A 136 -2.02 -9.08 16.89
N GLY A 137 -2.46 -8.03 17.60
CA GLY A 137 -1.76 -7.40 18.72
C GLY A 137 -1.29 -5.97 18.46
N ALA A 138 -1.42 -5.46 17.24
CA ALA A 138 -1.03 -4.08 16.94
C ALA A 138 -2.08 -3.09 17.49
N ASN A 139 -1.62 -1.91 17.91
CA ASN A 139 -2.48 -0.86 18.47
C ASN A 139 -2.78 0.20 17.41
N PHE A 140 -4.05 0.55 17.27
CA PHE A 140 -4.54 1.56 16.34
C PHE A 140 -5.44 2.55 17.06
N LYS A 141 -5.11 3.84 16.97
CA LYS A 141 -5.96 4.93 17.44
C LYS A 141 -6.50 5.69 16.23
N SER A 142 -7.80 5.81 16.10
CA SER A 142 -8.48 6.50 15.00
C SER A 142 -9.82 7.03 15.45
N ASN A 143 -10.33 8.04 14.75
CA ASN A 143 -11.70 8.50 14.94
C ASN A 143 -12.63 7.70 14.02
N TYR A 144 -13.42 6.77 14.60
CA TYR A 144 -14.35 5.89 13.90
C TYR A 144 -13.72 5.15 12.68
N GLY A 145 -12.47 4.69 12.83
CA GLY A 145 -11.78 3.98 11.73
C GLY A 145 -11.36 4.85 10.55
N LYS A 146 -11.40 6.17 10.68
CA LYS A 146 -11.02 7.13 9.65
C LYS A 146 -9.61 7.69 9.88
N LEU A 147 -8.99 8.21 8.79
CA LEU A 147 -7.71 8.92 8.90
C LEU A 147 -7.90 10.29 9.60
N PRO A 148 -6.90 10.76 10.34
CA PRO A 148 -5.60 10.14 10.56
C PRO A 148 -5.66 8.98 11.55
N ILE A 149 -4.83 7.96 11.32
CA ILE A 149 -4.71 6.77 12.17
C ILE A 149 -3.31 6.73 12.79
N ALA A 150 -3.22 6.65 14.11
CA ALA A 150 -1.97 6.37 14.78
C ALA A 150 -1.81 4.86 14.95
N ILE A 151 -0.65 4.34 14.57
CA ILE A 151 -0.32 2.92 14.50
C ILE A 151 0.90 2.68 15.39
N LYS A 152 0.78 1.77 16.34
CA LYS A 152 1.89 1.25 17.13
C LYS A 152 1.89 -0.26 17.01
N GLY A 153 2.99 -0.83 16.55
CA GLY A 153 3.12 -2.27 16.37
C GLY A 153 3.20 -3.03 17.69
N THR A 154 3.26 -4.34 17.59
CA THR A 154 3.45 -5.27 18.71
C THR A 154 4.77 -6.01 18.57
N LYS A 155 5.36 -6.38 19.71
CA LYS A 155 6.47 -7.33 19.77
C LYS A 155 5.97 -8.77 19.86
N ASN A 156 4.76 -8.95 20.40
CA ASN A 156 4.14 -10.24 20.64
C ASN A 156 2.92 -10.36 19.72
N ALA A 157 3.15 -10.85 18.51
CA ALA A 157 2.08 -11.14 17.58
C ALA A 157 1.34 -12.40 17.99
N SER A 158 0.02 -12.37 17.95
CA SER A 158 -0.81 -13.56 18.23
C SER A 158 -1.42 -14.09 16.94
N PRO A 159 -1.48 -15.41 16.74
CA PRO A 159 -2.27 -16.00 15.67
C PRO A 159 -3.72 -15.52 15.77
N ILE A 160 -4.35 -15.24 14.64
CA ILE A 160 -5.72 -14.77 14.62
C ILE A 160 -6.62 -15.74 13.86
N PHE A 161 -7.80 -15.98 14.42
CA PHE A 161 -8.93 -16.51 13.67
C PHE A 161 -9.89 -15.35 13.40
N TYR A 162 -10.14 -15.06 12.12
CA TYR A 162 -10.97 -13.94 11.69
C TYR A 162 -11.87 -14.33 10.54
N ASN A 163 -13.17 -14.22 10.75
CA ASN A 163 -14.18 -14.42 9.72
C ASN A 163 -14.81 -13.07 9.32
N GLU A 164 -14.71 -12.71 8.05
CA GLU A 164 -15.33 -11.52 7.49
C GLU A 164 -16.63 -11.90 6.80
N THR A 165 -17.74 -11.48 7.37
CA THR A 165 -19.09 -11.84 6.92
C THR A 165 -19.62 -10.99 5.77
N ARG A 166 -18.97 -9.87 5.45
CA ARG A 166 -19.42 -8.95 4.40
C ARG A 166 -18.69 -9.23 3.09
N GLY A 167 -19.41 -9.70 2.09
CA GLY A 167 -18.93 -10.29 0.83
C GLY A 167 -18.23 -9.39 -0.20
N SER A 168 -17.94 -8.13 0.05
CA SER A 168 -17.08 -7.33 -0.82
C SER A 168 -15.75 -7.06 -0.14
N ALA A 169 -14.84 -8.02 -0.23
CA ALA A 169 -13.49 -7.81 0.23
C ALA A 169 -12.78 -6.80 -0.67
N PRO A 170 -12.22 -5.71 -0.15
CA PRO A 170 -11.15 -5.02 -0.84
C PRO A 170 -10.06 -6.03 -1.18
N VAL A 171 -9.47 -5.95 -2.35
CA VAL A 171 -8.41 -6.85 -2.84
C VAL A 171 -7.27 -7.10 -1.83
N SER A 172 -7.10 -6.22 -0.85
CA SER A 172 -6.17 -6.37 0.28
C SER A 172 -6.38 -7.62 1.15
N TYR A 173 -7.57 -8.21 1.16
CA TYR A 173 -7.82 -9.43 1.97
C TYR A 173 -7.43 -10.72 1.25
N THR A 174 -7.39 -10.75 -0.06
CA THR A 174 -6.96 -11.94 -0.81
C THR A 174 -5.47 -12.25 -0.60
N HIS A 175 -4.67 -11.28 -0.18
CA HIS A 175 -3.24 -11.45 0.08
C HIS A 175 -2.89 -11.76 1.55
N LEU A 176 -3.83 -11.67 2.47
CA LEU A 176 -3.65 -12.09 3.86
C LEU A 176 -3.96 -13.59 4.07
N ARG A 177 -4.39 -14.30 3.03
CA ARG A 177 -4.68 -15.74 3.04
C ARG A 177 -3.54 -16.61 2.51
N ALA A 178 -2.45 -16.02 2.04
CA ALA A 178 -1.27 -16.76 1.57
C ALA A 178 -0.27 -16.97 2.70
#